data_a78b4eaa43312d52196add18c62587ce
#
_entry.id   a78b4eaa43312d52196add18c62587ce
#
_cell.length_a   1.000
_cell.length_b   1.000
_cell.length_c   1.000
_cell.angle_alpha   90.00
_cell.angle_beta   90.00
_cell.angle_gamma   90.00
#
_symmetry.space_group_name_H-M   'P 1'
#
loop_
_entity.id
_entity.type
_entity.pdbx_description
1 polymer ?
#
loop_
_entity_poly.entity_id
_entity_poly.type
_entity_poly.pdbx_seq_one_letter_code
_entity_poly.pdbx_strand_id
1 'polypeptide(L)'
;MNSKTPIIIINGEPQSIFLELFIKSQKKIRNLSRPIILICSYSLIKKHMKKFNYKFEINLIDENYSNIKKKQINLINVPYDKFSFSKKKILSSSNNYIKESFKKALKILRDKKSNCVLNGPISKKTFLKGKFRGITEYLAKETKTKDPVMLIYNKSLSVCPLTTHVPLSEVSKEIKKNKIINKIKKIDTFYK
;
A
#
# COMPACT_ATOMS: atom_id res chain seq x y z
N MET A 1 -11.63 -13.26 -8.73
CA MET A 1 -11.01 -11.92 -8.83
C MET A 1 -10.82 -11.53 -10.29
N ASN A 2 -11.29 -10.35 -10.69
CA ASN A 2 -11.20 -9.89 -12.08
C ASN A 2 -9.72 -9.64 -12.44
N SER A 3 -9.11 -10.53 -13.24
CA SER A 3 -7.68 -10.54 -13.60
C SER A 3 -7.22 -9.35 -14.46
N LYS A 4 -8.13 -8.44 -14.80
CA LYS A 4 -7.85 -7.30 -15.69
C LYS A 4 -7.52 -5.99 -14.98
N THR A 5 -7.94 -5.82 -13.71
CA THR A 5 -7.71 -4.57 -12.97
C THR A 5 -6.25 -4.44 -12.51
N PRO A 6 -5.66 -3.23 -12.51
CA PRO A 6 -4.28 -3.04 -12.09
C PRO A 6 -4.06 -3.35 -10.60
N ILE A 7 -2.82 -3.66 -10.23
CA ILE A 7 -2.36 -3.69 -8.85
C ILE A 7 -1.74 -2.33 -8.54
N ILE A 8 -2.22 -1.68 -7.49
CA ILE A 8 -1.65 -0.42 -7.02
C ILE A 8 -0.52 -0.72 -6.04
N ILE A 9 0.62 -0.07 -6.22
CA ILE A 9 1.76 -0.15 -5.32
C ILE A 9 2.08 1.24 -4.81
N ILE A 10 2.05 1.43 -3.49
CA ILE A 10 2.43 2.69 -2.83
C ILE A 10 3.85 2.54 -2.31
N ASN A 11 4.73 3.48 -2.66
CA ASN A 11 6.13 3.46 -2.19
C ASN A 11 6.26 3.44 -0.66
N GLY A 12 5.35 4.10 0.06
CA GLY A 12 5.48 4.28 1.51
C GLY A 12 6.53 5.31 1.87
N GLU A 13 7.37 5.01 2.87
CA GLU A 13 8.42 5.91 3.34
C GLU A 13 9.44 6.16 2.24
N PRO A 14 9.68 7.43 1.81
CA PRO A 14 10.53 7.73 0.67
C PRO A 14 12.00 7.36 0.88
N GLN A 15 12.44 7.22 2.11
CA GLN A 15 13.80 6.83 2.47
C GLN A 15 13.95 5.34 2.80
N SER A 16 12.90 4.54 2.60
CA SER A 16 12.96 3.10 2.82
C SER A 16 13.70 2.37 1.70
N ILE A 17 14.02 1.10 1.95
CA ILE A 17 14.62 0.22 0.93
C ILE A 17 13.62 -0.22 -0.15
N PHE A 18 12.36 0.19 -0.05
CA PHE A 18 11.30 -0.31 -0.92
C PHE A 18 11.56 -0.06 -2.40
N LEU A 19 11.97 1.14 -2.78
CA LEU A 19 12.28 1.45 -4.19
C LEU A 19 13.44 0.62 -4.72
N GLU A 20 14.45 0.32 -3.91
CA GLU A 20 15.52 -0.59 -4.30
C GLU A 20 14.98 -1.98 -4.60
N LEU A 21 14.18 -2.54 -3.69
CA LEU A 21 13.55 -3.86 -3.89
C LEU A 21 12.63 -3.86 -5.11
N PHE A 22 11.83 -2.81 -5.28
CA PHE A 22 10.94 -2.64 -6.42
C PHE A 22 11.72 -2.63 -7.75
N ILE A 23 12.78 -1.82 -7.83
CA ILE A 23 13.63 -1.71 -9.03
C ILE A 23 14.31 -3.05 -9.34
N LYS A 24 14.86 -3.73 -8.35
CA LYS A 24 15.47 -5.07 -8.53
C LYS A 24 14.46 -6.11 -8.99
N SER A 25 13.20 -5.98 -8.58
CA SER A 25 12.12 -6.91 -8.94
C SER A 25 11.39 -6.56 -10.24
N GLN A 26 11.72 -5.44 -10.91
CA GLN A 26 10.96 -4.88 -12.03
C GLN A 26 10.75 -5.87 -13.20
N LYS A 27 11.73 -6.74 -13.50
CA LYS A 27 11.58 -7.75 -14.55
C LYS A 27 10.45 -8.73 -14.24
N LYS A 28 10.38 -9.21 -12.98
CA LYS A 28 9.31 -10.12 -12.52
C LYS A 28 7.96 -9.39 -12.47
N ILE A 29 7.95 -8.16 -11.98
CA ILE A 29 6.74 -7.34 -11.84
C ILE A 29 6.10 -7.06 -13.20
N ARG A 30 6.89 -6.72 -14.22
CA ARG A 30 6.39 -6.45 -15.59
C ARG A 30 5.81 -7.69 -16.29
N ASN A 31 6.21 -8.88 -15.86
CA ASN A 31 5.70 -10.15 -16.40
C ASN A 31 4.40 -10.61 -15.72
N LEU A 32 3.87 -9.86 -14.75
CA LEU A 32 2.58 -10.17 -14.16
C LEU A 32 1.45 -9.99 -15.18
N SER A 33 0.41 -10.80 -15.05
CA SER A 33 -0.79 -10.74 -15.91
C SER A 33 -1.57 -9.43 -15.72
N ARG A 34 -1.49 -8.84 -14.52
CA ARG A 34 -2.15 -7.58 -14.15
C ARG A 34 -1.20 -6.40 -14.35
N PRO A 35 -1.65 -5.27 -14.91
CA PRO A 35 -0.85 -4.04 -14.95
C PRO A 35 -0.48 -3.57 -13.55
N ILE A 36 0.65 -2.88 -13.44
CA ILE A 36 1.09 -2.27 -12.19
C ILE A 36 0.97 -0.76 -12.29
N ILE A 37 0.41 -0.14 -11.26
CA ILE A 37 0.44 1.29 -11.04
C ILE A 37 1.28 1.56 -9.80
N LEU A 38 2.44 2.16 -9.98
CA LEU A 38 3.30 2.63 -8.89
C LEU A 38 2.96 4.08 -8.54
N ILE A 39 2.65 4.34 -7.29
CA ILE A 39 2.46 5.69 -6.76
C ILE A 39 3.71 6.08 -6.00
N CYS A 40 4.54 6.92 -6.61
CA CYS A 40 5.75 7.44 -5.99
C CYS A 40 6.24 8.72 -6.69
N SER A 41 7.32 9.32 -6.15
CA SER A 41 7.97 10.45 -6.79
C SER A 41 8.81 9.99 -8.00
N TYR A 42 8.57 10.60 -9.15
CA TYR A 42 9.34 10.32 -10.37
C TYR A 42 10.82 10.67 -10.22
N SER A 43 11.14 11.79 -9.58
CA SER A 43 12.51 12.18 -9.30
C SER A 43 13.22 11.16 -8.40
N LEU A 44 12.51 10.65 -7.40
CA LEU A 44 13.05 9.68 -6.46
C LEU A 44 13.35 8.34 -7.13
N ILE A 45 12.42 7.78 -7.91
CA ILE A 45 12.66 6.52 -8.62
C ILE A 45 13.78 6.65 -9.66
N LYS A 46 13.84 7.75 -10.40
CA LYS A 46 14.94 8.01 -11.35
C LYS A 46 16.30 8.07 -10.67
N LYS A 47 16.39 8.71 -9.50
CA LYS A 47 17.61 8.75 -8.68
C LYS A 47 18.04 7.34 -8.25
N HIS A 48 17.10 6.51 -7.80
CA HIS A 48 17.40 5.12 -7.43
C HIS A 48 17.78 4.27 -8.65
N MET A 49 17.12 4.42 -9.79
CA MET A 49 17.52 3.75 -11.04
C MET A 49 18.97 4.08 -11.43
N LYS A 50 19.35 5.36 -11.36
CA LYS A 50 20.73 5.79 -11.62
C LYS A 50 21.70 5.17 -10.59
N LYS A 51 21.37 5.23 -9.29
CA LYS A 51 22.22 4.69 -8.21
C LYS A 51 22.50 3.19 -8.37
N PHE A 52 21.53 2.42 -8.81
CA PHE A 52 21.63 0.96 -8.95
C PHE A 52 21.91 0.50 -10.38
N ASN A 53 22.19 1.42 -11.31
CA ASN A 53 22.44 1.14 -12.72
C ASN A 53 21.33 0.33 -13.43
N TYR A 54 20.07 0.66 -13.14
CA TYR A 54 18.91 0.08 -13.82
C TYR A 54 18.36 1.03 -14.87
N LYS A 55 18.04 0.47 -16.06
CA LYS A 55 17.41 1.20 -17.16
C LYS A 55 16.13 0.49 -17.54
N PHE A 56 15.00 1.15 -17.38
CA PHE A 56 13.69 0.72 -17.88
C PHE A 56 12.76 1.92 -18.07
N GLU A 57 11.80 1.76 -18.95
CA GLU A 57 10.83 2.81 -19.23
C GLU A 57 9.79 2.89 -18.12
N ILE A 58 9.40 4.12 -17.80
CA ILE A 58 8.31 4.44 -16.89
C ILE A 58 7.25 5.18 -17.68
N ASN A 59 6.05 4.64 -17.72
CA ASN A 59 4.89 5.28 -18.31
C ASN A 59 4.24 6.20 -17.25
N LEU A 60 4.40 7.50 -17.42
CA LEU A 60 3.71 8.47 -16.55
C LEU A 60 2.23 8.49 -16.91
N ILE A 61 1.37 8.28 -15.96
CA ILE A 61 -0.07 8.34 -16.11
C ILE A 61 -0.69 9.40 -15.21
N ASP A 62 -1.80 9.95 -15.69
CA ASP A 62 -2.59 10.95 -14.96
C ASP A 62 -3.57 10.31 -13.95
N GLU A 63 -4.35 11.16 -13.29
CA GLU A 63 -5.38 10.73 -12.34
C GLU A 63 -6.63 10.14 -13.00
N ASN A 64 -6.76 10.23 -14.31
CA ASN A 64 -7.86 9.63 -15.08
C ASN A 64 -7.56 8.17 -15.45
N TYR A 65 -6.33 7.71 -15.13
CA TYR A 65 -5.85 6.35 -15.38
C TYR A 65 -5.91 5.97 -16.87
N SER A 66 -5.85 6.97 -17.74
CA SER A 66 -5.73 6.79 -19.18
C SER A 66 -4.33 6.25 -19.52
N ASN A 67 -4.24 5.50 -20.61
CA ASN A 67 -2.97 5.00 -21.13
C ASN A 67 -2.18 4.05 -20.21
N ILE A 68 -2.87 3.21 -19.42
CA ILE A 68 -2.21 2.13 -18.68
C ILE A 68 -1.61 1.12 -19.66
N LYS A 69 -0.30 0.96 -19.63
CA LYS A 69 0.43 0.01 -20.46
C LYS A 69 0.71 -1.28 -19.71
N LYS A 70 0.37 -2.41 -20.33
CA LYS A 70 0.78 -3.74 -19.83
C LYS A 70 2.28 -3.89 -19.99
N LYS A 71 2.91 -4.68 -19.11
CA LYS A 71 4.36 -4.97 -19.12
C LYS A 71 5.27 -3.74 -18.93
N GLN A 72 4.71 -2.57 -18.60
CA GLN A 72 5.46 -1.39 -18.18
C GLN A 72 5.11 -1.01 -16.75
N ILE A 73 5.96 -0.21 -16.14
CA ILE A 73 5.66 0.40 -14.85
C ILE A 73 4.90 1.70 -15.11
N ASN A 74 3.60 1.68 -14.85
CA ASN A 74 2.80 2.89 -14.89
C ASN A 74 2.99 3.65 -13.58
N LEU A 75 3.30 4.93 -13.65
CA LEU A 75 3.63 5.73 -12.47
C LEU A 75 2.69 6.92 -12.35
N ILE A 76 2.05 7.04 -11.19
CA ILE A 76 1.39 8.26 -10.76
C ILE A 76 2.35 9.05 -9.91
N ASN A 77 2.73 10.23 -10.38
CA ASN A 77 3.70 11.05 -9.68
C ASN A 77 3.10 11.73 -8.44
N VAL A 78 3.80 11.56 -7.32
CA VAL A 78 3.61 12.35 -6.10
C VAL A 78 4.94 13.05 -5.83
N PRO A 79 5.00 14.39 -5.98
CA PRO A 79 6.26 15.12 -5.79
C PRO A 79 6.84 14.90 -4.38
N TYR A 80 8.13 14.68 -4.32
CA TYR A 80 8.89 14.61 -3.07
C TYR A 80 10.28 15.20 -3.28
N ASP A 81 10.49 16.38 -2.73
CA ASP A 81 11.78 17.06 -2.78
C ASP A 81 12.48 16.99 -1.43
N LYS A 82 13.65 16.36 -1.45
CA LYS A 82 14.53 16.22 -0.27
C LYS A 82 15.45 17.43 -0.05
N PHE A 83 15.49 18.35 -0.99
CA PHE A 83 16.64 19.20 -1.23
C PHE A 83 16.72 20.47 -0.42
N SER A 84 16.23 20.60 0.79
CA SER A 84 16.55 21.84 1.55
C SER A 84 16.07 21.89 3.00
N PHE A 85 16.00 20.81 3.76
CA PHE A 85 15.24 20.89 5.00
C PHE A 85 15.97 20.37 6.24
N SER A 86 15.80 21.09 7.36
CA SER A 86 16.08 20.57 8.69
C SER A 86 15.38 19.22 8.92
N LYS A 87 15.85 18.36 9.83
CA LYS A 87 15.24 17.06 10.15
C LYS A 87 13.71 17.16 10.35
N LYS A 88 13.21 18.23 10.99
CA LYS A 88 11.78 18.46 11.21
C LYS A 88 11.00 18.68 9.92
N LYS A 89 11.55 19.43 8.96
CA LYS A 89 10.93 19.65 7.64
C LYS A 89 10.96 18.39 6.79
N ILE A 90 12.03 17.59 6.85
CA ILE A 90 12.12 16.29 6.15
C ILE A 90 11.01 15.36 6.63
N LEU A 91 10.79 15.23 7.94
CA LEU A 91 9.73 14.40 8.50
C LEU A 91 8.33 14.87 8.07
N SER A 92 8.09 16.19 8.07
CA SER A 92 6.83 16.77 7.61
C SER A 92 6.59 16.49 6.13
N SER A 93 7.62 16.68 5.29
CA SER A 93 7.55 16.40 3.85
C SER A 93 7.29 14.92 3.57
N SER A 94 7.96 14.00 4.28
CA SER A 94 7.72 12.56 4.15
C SER A 94 6.29 12.19 4.52
N ASN A 95 5.75 12.75 5.61
CA ASN A 95 4.38 12.47 6.04
C ASN A 95 3.34 12.97 5.01
N ASN A 96 3.55 14.15 4.45
CA ASN A 96 2.66 14.69 3.41
C ASN A 96 2.72 13.85 2.13
N TYR A 97 3.93 13.46 1.72
CA TYR A 97 4.14 12.56 0.58
C TYR A 97 3.40 11.22 0.76
N ILE A 98 3.54 10.59 1.93
CA ILE A 98 2.86 9.32 2.23
C ILE A 98 1.34 9.53 2.21
N LYS A 99 0.84 10.60 2.85
CA LYS A 99 -0.59 10.91 2.89
C LYS A 99 -1.18 11.11 1.49
N GLU A 100 -0.53 11.90 0.64
CA GLU A 100 -0.98 12.12 -0.74
C GLU A 100 -0.90 10.83 -1.58
N SER A 101 0.12 10.00 -1.36
CA SER A 101 0.21 8.70 -2.03
C SER A 101 -0.96 7.77 -1.66
N PHE A 102 -1.33 7.69 -0.38
CA PHE A 102 -2.51 6.94 0.04
C PHE A 102 -3.81 7.54 -0.51
N LYS A 103 -3.96 8.86 -0.47
CA LYS A 103 -5.15 9.54 -1.00
C LYS A 103 -5.40 9.19 -2.47
N LYS A 104 -4.34 9.22 -3.30
CA LYS A 104 -4.43 8.80 -4.72
C LYS A 104 -4.79 7.32 -4.85
N ALA A 105 -4.15 6.43 -4.11
CA ALA A 105 -4.45 5.00 -4.13
C ALA A 105 -5.90 4.71 -3.72
N LEU A 106 -6.37 5.32 -2.64
CA LEU A 106 -7.73 5.14 -2.15
C LEU A 106 -8.79 5.73 -3.10
N LYS A 107 -8.45 6.79 -3.85
CA LYS A 107 -9.30 7.29 -4.93
C LYS A 107 -9.50 6.23 -6.01
N ILE A 108 -8.41 5.61 -6.49
CA ILE A 108 -8.45 4.55 -7.52
C ILE A 108 -9.34 3.37 -7.05
N LEU A 109 -9.23 2.98 -5.78
CA LEU A 109 -10.07 1.91 -5.21
C LEU A 109 -11.54 2.32 -5.14
N ARG A 110 -11.85 3.55 -4.70
CA ARG A 110 -13.24 4.06 -4.65
C ARG A 110 -13.86 4.13 -6.05
N ASP A 111 -13.09 4.52 -7.04
CA ASP A 111 -13.51 4.58 -8.44
C ASP A 111 -13.61 3.18 -9.08
N LYS A 112 -13.42 2.11 -8.30
CA LYS A 112 -13.47 0.70 -8.73
C LYS A 112 -12.52 0.37 -9.90
N LYS A 113 -11.49 1.18 -10.10
CA LYS A 113 -10.45 0.97 -11.13
C LYS A 113 -9.41 -0.07 -10.71
N SER A 114 -9.34 -0.38 -9.41
CA SER A 114 -8.55 -1.46 -8.84
C SER A 114 -9.25 -2.04 -7.61
N ASN A 115 -8.86 -3.25 -7.25
CA ASN A 115 -9.30 -3.94 -6.02
C ASN A 115 -8.13 -4.39 -5.14
N CYS A 116 -6.91 -3.97 -5.46
CA CYS A 116 -5.71 -4.44 -4.79
C CYS A 116 -4.70 -3.31 -4.60
N VAL A 117 -4.27 -3.12 -3.36
CA VAL A 117 -3.20 -2.19 -2.99
C VAL A 117 -2.13 -2.92 -2.19
N LEU A 118 -0.88 -2.72 -2.59
CA LEU A 118 0.31 -3.10 -1.84
C LEU A 118 0.98 -1.81 -1.35
N ASN A 119 1.26 -1.71 -0.06
CA ASN A 119 2.01 -0.56 0.47
C ASN A 119 3.42 -0.95 0.90
N GLY A 120 4.37 -0.07 0.62
CA GLY A 120 5.72 -0.13 1.16
C GLY A 120 5.77 0.19 2.65
N PRO A 121 6.94 0.10 3.29
CA PRO A 121 7.11 0.37 4.71
C PRO A 121 6.65 1.77 5.10
N ILE A 122 6.07 1.88 6.30
CA ILE A 122 5.59 3.14 6.87
C ILE A 122 6.07 3.23 8.31
N SER A 123 6.59 4.37 8.69
CA SER A 123 6.99 4.62 10.07
C SER A 123 5.76 4.83 10.97
N LYS A 124 5.54 3.90 11.89
CA LYS A 124 4.48 4.04 12.92
C LYS A 124 4.67 5.29 13.78
N LYS A 125 5.92 5.57 14.14
CA LYS A 125 6.28 6.69 15.03
C LYS A 125 6.04 8.05 14.38
N THR A 126 6.39 8.21 13.12
CA THR A 126 6.36 9.52 12.44
C THR A 126 5.06 9.74 11.70
N PHE A 127 4.61 8.79 10.87
CA PHE A 127 3.41 8.94 10.06
C PHE A 127 2.13 8.70 10.86
N LEU A 128 2.03 7.59 11.58
CA LEU A 128 0.84 7.26 12.36
C LEU A 128 0.73 8.05 13.67
N LYS A 129 1.85 8.64 14.15
CA LYS A 129 1.93 9.55 15.33
C LYS A 129 1.21 9.01 16.57
N GLY A 130 1.21 7.70 16.80
CA GLY A 130 0.48 7.07 17.88
C GLY A 130 -1.05 7.10 17.80
N LYS A 131 -1.62 7.74 16.76
CA LYS A 131 -3.07 7.80 16.53
C LYS A 131 -3.67 6.49 16.05
N PHE A 132 -2.84 5.66 15.43
CA PHE A 132 -3.21 4.34 14.91
C PHE A 132 -2.19 3.30 15.37
N ARG A 133 -2.68 2.14 15.76
CA ARG A 133 -1.84 1.01 16.16
C ARG A 133 -1.06 0.41 15.00
N GLY A 134 -1.59 0.54 13.79
CA GLY A 134 -0.96 0.09 12.55
C GLY A 134 -1.62 0.66 11.31
N ILE A 135 -1.14 0.21 10.15
CA ILE A 135 -1.67 0.62 8.85
C ILE A 135 -3.11 0.12 8.63
N THR A 136 -3.46 -1.02 9.21
CA THR A 136 -4.81 -1.60 9.10
C THR A 136 -5.86 -0.64 9.66
N GLU A 137 -5.62 -0.09 10.85
CA GLU A 137 -6.52 0.85 11.50
C GLU A 137 -6.56 2.19 10.77
N TYR A 138 -5.43 2.64 10.22
CA TYR A 138 -5.37 3.82 9.37
C TYR A 138 -6.24 3.64 8.12
N LEU A 139 -6.05 2.54 7.38
CA LEU A 139 -6.84 2.24 6.19
C LEU A 139 -8.32 2.06 6.50
N ALA A 140 -8.66 1.38 7.59
CA ALA A 140 -10.04 1.21 8.03
C ALA A 140 -10.73 2.56 8.25
N LYS A 141 -10.05 3.53 8.88
CA LYS A 141 -10.56 4.87 9.06
C LYS A 141 -10.74 5.60 7.72
N GLU A 142 -9.72 5.61 6.87
CA GLU A 142 -9.76 6.31 5.57
C GLU A 142 -10.83 5.73 4.62
N THR A 143 -11.11 4.42 4.73
CA THR A 143 -12.15 3.75 3.95
C THR A 143 -13.50 3.68 4.64
N LYS A 144 -13.63 4.22 5.87
CA LYS A 144 -14.81 4.12 6.73
C LYS A 144 -15.27 2.67 6.95
N THR A 145 -14.33 1.74 6.92
CA THR A 145 -14.60 0.30 7.11
C THR A 145 -14.69 -0.01 8.59
N LYS A 146 -15.84 -0.53 9.01
CA LYS A 146 -16.03 -1.08 10.36
C LYS A 146 -15.46 -2.50 10.40
N ASP A 147 -14.68 -2.80 11.45
CA ASP A 147 -14.15 -4.12 11.73
C ASP A 147 -13.40 -4.75 10.52
N PRO A 148 -12.20 -4.23 10.15
CA PRO A 148 -11.40 -4.80 9.09
C PRO A 148 -10.91 -6.20 9.45
N VAL A 149 -10.78 -7.07 8.44
CA VAL A 149 -10.28 -8.43 8.63
C VAL A 149 -8.82 -8.48 8.20
N MET A 150 -7.94 -8.97 9.09
CA MET A 150 -6.57 -9.32 8.76
C MET A 150 -6.50 -10.81 8.42
N LEU A 151 -5.89 -11.14 7.30
CA LEU A 151 -5.61 -12.51 6.93
C LEU A 151 -4.11 -12.67 6.66
N ILE A 152 -3.44 -13.50 7.45
CA ILE A 152 -2.07 -13.91 7.21
C ILE A 152 -2.16 -15.11 6.27
N TYR A 153 -1.84 -14.86 5.01
CA TYR A 153 -2.06 -15.83 3.94
C TYR A 153 -0.83 -16.68 3.65
N ASN A 154 -1.04 -17.96 3.54
CA ASN A 154 -0.12 -18.92 2.95
C ASN A 154 -0.94 -19.97 2.16
N LYS A 155 -0.35 -20.59 1.13
CA LYS A 155 -1.03 -21.59 0.31
C LYS A 155 -1.53 -22.80 1.10
N SER A 156 -0.77 -23.22 2.11
CA SER A 156 -1.08 -24.39 2.93
C SER A 156 -1.94 -24.07 4.14
N LEU A 157 -1.76 -22.87 4.74
CA LEU A 157 -2.47 -22.47 5.94
C LEU A 157 -2.60 -20.96 5.99
N SER A 158 -3.82 -20.48 6.16
CA SER A 158 -4.08 -19.04 6.38
C SER A 158 -4.67 -18.81 7.77
N VAL A 159 -4.18 -17.79 8.45
CA VAL A 159 -4.59 -17.47 9.82
C VAL A 159 -5.24 -16.10 9.89
N CYS A 160 -6.42 -16.04 10.50
CA CYS A 160 -7.12 -14.78 10.79
C CYS A 160 -7.16 -14.54 12.30
N PRO A 161 -6.39 -13.58 12.85
CA PRO A 161 -6.48 -13.26 14.27
C PRO A 161 -7.85 -12.66 14.60
N LEU A 162 -8.50 -13.20 15.63
CA LEU A 162 -9.78 -12.68 16.09
C LEU A 162 -9.60 -11.36 16.84
N THR A 163 -8.53 -11.26 17.62
CA THR A 163 -8.14 -10.07 18.38
C THR A 163 -6.77 -9.59 17.95
N THR A 164 -6.55 -8.26 17.97
CA THR A 164 -5.25 -7.63 17.69
C THR A 164 -4.99 -6.54 18.71
N HIS A 165 -3.76 -6.48 19.23
CA HIS A 165 -3.33 -5.43 20.15
C HIS A 165 -4.17 -5.30 21.44
N VAL A 166 -4.66 -6.43 21.96
CA VAL A 166 -5.42 -6.51 23.20
C VAL A 166 -4.53 -7.16 24.28
N PRO A 167 -4.51 -6.65 25.51
CA PRO A 167 -3.85 -7.32 26.62
C PRO A 167 -4.34 -8.76 26.78
N LEU A 168 -3.45 -9.70 27.14
CA LEU A 168 -3.81 -11.12 27.24
C LEU A 168 -4.98 -11.36 28.19
N SER A 169 -5.04 -10.62 29.30
CA SER A 169 -6.14 -10.67 30.27
C SER A 169 -7.52 -10.29 29.71
N GLU A 170 -7.56 -9.56 28.61
CA GLU A 170 -8.80 -9.10 27.97
C GLU A 170 -9.25 -9.99 26.79
N VAL A 171 -8.36 -10.88 26.32
CA VAL A 171 -8.64 -11.69 25.11
C VAL A 171 -9.90 -12.53 25.27
N SER A 172 -10.11 -13.18 26.41
CA SER A 172 -11.29 -14.02 26.66
C SER A 172 -12.60 -13.25 26.54
N LYS A 173 -12.62 -12.00 26.99
CA LYS A 173 -13.80 -11.11 26.91
C LYS A 173 -14.13 -10.69 25.47
N GLU A 174 -13.10 -10.67 24.62
CA GLU A 174 -13.21 -10.27 23.22
C GLU A 174 -13.64 -11.42 22.29
N ILE A 175 -13.54 -12.68 22.72
CA ILE A 175 -13.97 -13.85 21.97
C ILE A 175 -15.49 -13.98 22.04
N LYS A 176 -16.15 -13.57 20.95
CA LYS A 176 -17.62 -13.63 20.84
C LYS A 176 -18.02 -14.36 19.56
N LYS A 177 -19.03 -15.25 19.67
CA LYS A 177 -19.56 -16.02 18.53
C LYS A 177 -19.83 -15.15 17.31
N ASN A 178 -20.48 -14.01 17.49
CA ASN A 178 -20.79 -13.11 16.37
C ASN A 178 -19.56 -12.48 15.70
N LYS A 179 -18.49 -12.21 16.45
CA LYS A 179 -17.23 -11.73 15.88
C LYS A 179 -16.59 -12.80 14.99
N ILE A 180 -16.60 -14.06 15.44
CA ILE A 180 -16.07 -15.18 14.66
C ILE A 180 -16.85 -15.33 13.36
N ILE A 181 -18.18 -15.43 13.45
CA ILE A 181 -19.05 -15.59 12.28
C ILE A 181 -18.88 -14.45 11.28
N ASN A 182 -18.82 -13.19 11.75
CA ASN A 182 -18.68 -12.04 10.88
C ASN A 182 -17.33 -12.05 10.14
N LYS A 183 -16.23 -12.41 10.81
CA LYS A 183 -14.92 -12.51 10.15
C LYS A 183 -14.90 -13.64 9.11
N ILE A 184 -15.45 -14.80 9.43
CA ILE A 184 -15.56 -15.92 8.47
C ILE A 184 -16.36 -15.51 7.25
N LYS A 185 -17.54 -14.89 7.42
CA LYS A 185 -18.36 -14.41 6.30
C LYS A 185 -17.63 -13.40 5.42
N LYS A 186 -16.86 -12.47 6.00
CA LYS A 186 -16.06 -11.51 5.22
C LYS A 186 -14.96 -12.19 4.42
N ILE A 187 -14.29 -13.18 5.00
CA ILE A 187 -13.25 -13.97 4.30
C ILE A 187 -13.89 -14.77 3.15
N ASP A 188 -14.98 -15.47 3.41
CA ASP A 188 -15.73 -16.25 2.40
C ASP A 188 -16.18 -15.37 1.23
N THR A 189 -16.75 -14.19 1.53
CA THR A 189 -17.14 -13.22 0.49
C THR A 189 -15.97 -12.71 -0.33
N PHE A 190 -14.79 -12.59 0.26
CA PHE A 190 -13.58 -12.14 -0.44
C PHE A 190 -13.05 -13.20 -1.42
N TYR A 191 -13.21 -14.49 -1.11
CA TYR A 191 -12.74 -15.58 -1.97
C TYR A 191 -13.75 -15.99 -3.07
N LYS A 192 -15.02 -15.65 -2.92
CA LYS A 192 -16.04 -15.79 -3.96
C LYS A 192 -15.97 -14.67 -4.99
#